data_111c4220f333b995b98c21766a349693
#
_entry.id   111c4220f333b995b98c21766a349693
#
_cell.length_a   1.000
_cell.length_b   1.000
_cell.length_c   1.000
_cell.angle_alpha   90.00
_cell.angle_beta   90.00
_cell.angle_gamma   90.00
#
_symmetry.space_group_name_H-M   'P 1'
#
loop_
_entity.id
_entity.type
_entity.pdbx_description
1 polymer ?
#
loop_
_entity_poly.entity_id
_entity_poly.type
_entity_poly.pdbx_seq_one_letter_code
_entity_poly.pdbx_strand_id
1 'polypeptide(L)'
;VPVTDENQTSGWVSTETIVDAPYRNTTEDQLRAQFAREWRTGATLETYILASQANKVLNGRYLDERLTCSILLGSRFEGGPVMGQFYTNGFLLVSALLAPGGHTRSLGGRSEGGR
;
A
#
# COMPACT_ATOMS: atom_id res chain seq x y z
N VAL A 1 6.42 15.94 9.50
CA VAL A 1 5.77 16.18 8.20
C VAL A 1 4.57 15.25 8.08
N PRO A 2 3.39 15.79 7.84
CA PRO A 2 2.22 14.92 7.73
C PRO A 2 2.22 14.14 6.42
N VAL A 3 1.60 12.97 6.47
CA VAL A 3 1.29 12.20 5.27
C VAL A 3 0.11 12.89 4.57
N THR A 4 0.21 13.03 3.25
CA THR A 4 -0.87 13.58 2.43
C THR A 4 -1.30 12.55 1.40
N ASP A 5 -2.56 12.60 1.00
CA ASP A 5 -3.12 11.68 0.00
C ASP A 5 -3.17 12.35 -1.37
N GLU A 6 -2.78 11.60 -2.41
CA GLU A 6 -2.87 12.08 -3.79
C GLU A 6 -4.29 11.98 -4.32
N ASN A 7 -5.06 11.02 -3.83
CA ASN A 7 -6.44 10.83 -4.24
C ASN A 7 -7.33 10.80 -3.01
N GLN A 8 -8.54 11.30 -3.19
CA GLN A 8 -9.53 11.27 -2.12
C GLN A 8 -10.35 10.01 -2.23
N THR A 9 -10.50 9.33 -1.09
CA THR A 9 -11.29 8.12 -1.00
C THR A 9 -12.54 8.41 -0.22
N SER A 10 -13.70 8.20 -0.80
CA SER A 10 -14.97 8.32 -0.11
C SER A 10 -15.90 7.21 -0.55
N GLY A 11 -16.75 6.74 0.38
CA GLY A 11 -17.66 5.66 0.10
C GLY A 11 -16.91 4.31 0.01
N TRP A 12 -17.37 3.45 -0.87
CA TRP A 12 -16.85 2.10 -1.01
C TRP A 12 -15.64 2.08 -1.92
N VAL A 13 -14.58 1.42 -1.48
CA VAL A 13 -13.40 1.16 -2.29
C VAL A 13 -13.06 -0.32 -2.23
N SER A 14 -12.40 -0.80 -3.28
CA SER A 14 -11.84 -2.15 -3.28
C SER A 14 -10.31 -2.07 -3.23
N THR A 15 -9.69 -3.01 -2.53
CA THR A 15 -8.23 -3.09 -2.44
C THR A 15 -7.83 -4.56 -2.31
N GLU A 16 -6.57 -4.85 -2.62
CA GLU A 16 -6.05 -6.20 -2.44
C GLU A 16 -5.93 -6.52 -0.95
N THR A 17 -6.40 -7.71 -0.57
CA THR A 17 -6.39 -8.15 0.83
C THR A 17 -5.52 -9.37 1.06
N ILE A 18 -4.72 -9.80 0.10
CA ILE A 18 -3.74 -10.86 0.32
C ILE A 18 -2.66 -10.33 1.28
N VAL A 19 -2.16 -11.21 2.16
CA VAL A 19 -1.24 -10.80 3.23
C VAL A 19 0.06 -10.25 2.65
N ASP A 20 0.69 -10.97 1.75
CA ASP A 20 1.90 -10.50 1.10
C ASP A 20 1.54 -9.51 -0.02
N ALA A 21 2.33 -8.44 -0.12
CA ALA A 21 2.05 -7.39 -1.09
C ALA A 21 2.07 -7.94 -2.52
N PRO A 22 1.07 -7.62 -3.35
CA PRO A 22 1.13 -7.95 -4.77
C PRO A 22 2.08 -7.01 -5.51
N TYR A 23 2.28 -7.23 -6.81
CA TYR A 23 3.13 -6.39 -7.67
C TYR A 23 4.55 -6.25 -7.17
N ARG A 24 5.13 -7.31 -6.62
CA ARG A 24 6.48 -7.27 -6.03
C ARG A 24 7.55 -7.08 -7.08
N ASN A 25 8.69 -6.53 -6.65
CA ASN A 25 9.87 -6.34 -7.48
C ASN A 25 9.63 -5.35 -8.62
N THR A 26 8.87 -4.28 -8.33
CA THR A 26 8.59 -3.22 -9.29
C THR A 26 9.08 -1.87 -8.75
N THR A 27 9.48 -1.00 -9.65
CA THR A 27 9.78 0.39 -9.30
C THR A 27 8.49 1.18 -9.16
N GLU A 28 8.59 2.41 -8.63
CA GLU A 28 7.43 3.29 -8.53
C GLU A 28 6.80 3.54 -9.90
N ASP A 29 7.62 3.82 -10.92
CA ASP A 29 7.10 4.10 -12.25
C ASP A 29 6.43 2.89 -12.88
N GLN A 30 7.01 1.71 -12.68
CA GLN A 30 6.40 0.46 -13.17
C GLN A 30 5.07 0.20 -12.48
N LEU A 31 4.99 0.46 -11.19
CA LEU A 31 3.78 0.25 -10.42
C LEU A 31 2.68 1.23 -10.85
N ARG A 32 3.03 2.52 -11.05
CA ARG A 32 2.07 3.50 -11.55
C ARG A 32 1.53 3.13 -12.92
N ALA A 33 2.40 2.66 -13.82
CA ALA A 33 1.99 2.24 -15.15
C ALA A 33 1.07 1.01 -15.08
N GLN A 34 1.36 0.08 -14.18
CA GLN A 34 0.52 -1.11 -14.00
C GLN A 34 -0.87 -0.75 -13.52
N PHE A 35 -0.96 0.14 -12.52
CA PHE A 35 -2.26 0.58 -12.01
C PHE A 35 -3.06 1.33 -13.08
N ALA A 36 -2.39 2.18 -13.87
CA ALA A 36 -3.07 2.88 -14.96
C ALA A 36 -3.67 1.91 -15.98
N ARG A 37 -2.94 0.84 -16.30
CA ARG A 37 -3.45 -0.18 -17.22
C ARG A 37 -4.67 -0.92 -16.68
N GLU A 38 -4.76 -1.04 -15.36
CA GLU A 38 -5.84 -1.76 -14.68
C GLU A 38 -6.98 -0.84 -14.23
N TRP A 39 -6.92 0.44 -14.58
CA TRP A 39 -7.91 1.43 -14.16
C TRP A 39 -8.02 1.53 -12.63
N ARG A 40 -6.88 1.42 -11.96
CA ARG A 40 -6.80 1.54 -10.51
C ARG A 40 -5.86 2.66 -10.13
N THR A 41 -5.92 3.06 -8.86
CA THR A 41 -5.00 4.05 -8.29
C THR A 41 -4.25 3.41 -7.14
N GLY A 42 -3.15 4.02 -6.73
CA GLY A 42 -2.42 3.56 -5.56
C GLY A 42 -3.27 3.70 -4.31
N ALA A 43 -3.16 2.74 -3.40
CA ALA A 43 -3.88 2.79 -2.13
C ALA A 43 -3.36 3.95 -1.28
N THR A 44 -4.27 4.55 -0.52
CA THR A 44 -3.89 5.52 0.51
C THR A 44 -3.53 4.79 1.79
N LEU A 45 -2.84 5.49 2.69
CA LEU A 45 -2.51 4.93 4.01
C LEU A 45 -3.78 4.59 4.78
N GLU A 46 -4.82 5.41 4.68
CA GLU A 46 -6.09 5.12 5.34
C GLU A 46 -6.71 3.81 4.84
N THR A 47 -6.79 3.63 3.52
CA THR A 47 -7.31 2.38 2.94
C THR A 47 -6.49 1.19 3.42
N TYR A 48 -5.18 1.33 3.45
CA TYR A 48 -4.29 0.26 3.89
C TYR A 48 -4.55 -0.12 5.35
N ILE A 49 -4.66 0.86 6.23
CA ILE A 49 -4.91 0.60 7.65
C ILE A 49 -6.26 -0.09 7.84
N LEU A 50 -7.30 0.43 7.21
CA LEU A 50 -8.65 -0.14 7.35
C LEU A 50 -8.73 -1.56 6.78
N ALA A 51 -8.12 -1.78 5.62
CA ALA A 51 -8.10 -3.10 5.01
C ALA A 51 -7.32 -4.10 5.85
N SER A 52 -6.21 -3.68 6.44
CA SER A 52 -5.39 -4.54 7.29
C SER A 52 -6.14 -4.95 8.55
N GLN A 53 -6.82 -4.02 9.19
CA GLN A 53 -7.60 -4.30 10.38
C GLN A 53 -8.78 -5.21 10.07
N ALA A 54 -9.46 -4.98 8.94
CA ALA A 54 -10.55 -5.84 8.51
C ALA A 54 -10.04 -7.26 8.22
N ASN A 55 -8.89 -7.38 7.57
CA ASN A 55 -8.32 -8.70 7.28
C ASN A 55 -7.92 -9.43 8.56
N LYS A 56 -7.43 -8.72 9.58
CA LYS A 56 -7.13 -9.32 10.87
C LYS A 56 -8.38 -9.90 11.52
N VAL A 57 -9.49 -9.17 11.47
CA VAL A 57 -10.76 -9.65 12.04
C VAL A 57 -11.30 -10.85 11.25
N LEU A 58 -11.25 -10.79 9.92
CA LEU A 58 -11.88 -11.81 9.08
C LEU A 58 -11.02 -13.05 8.90
N ASN A 59 -9.70 -12.89 8.82
CA ASN A 59 -8.78 -13.96 8.44
C ASN A 59 -7.64 -14.19 9.43
N GLY A 60 -7.56 -13.40 10.48
CA GLY A 60 -6.57 -13.56 11.53
C GLY A 60 -5.20 -12.97 11.24
N ARG A 61 -5.05 -12.23 10.15
CA ARG A 61 -3.74 -11.69 9.75
C ARG A 61 -3.82 -10.23 9.34
N TYR A 62 -2.85 -9.44 9.79
CA TYR A 62 -2.64 -8.09 9.24
C TYR A 62 -1.97 -8.18 7.87
N LEU A 63 -2.15 -7.16 7.05
CA LEU A 63 -1.46 -7.09 5.77
C LEU A 63 0.03 -6.89 5.98
N ASP A 64 0.83 -7.55 5.15
CA ASP A 64 2.30 -7.47 5.18
C ASP A 64 2.95 -7.89 6.50
N GLU A 65 2.24 -8.63 7.34
CA GLU A 65 2.79 -9.02 8.65
C GLU A 65 3.89 -10.06 8.56
N ARG A 66 4.10 -10.65 7.40
CA ARG A 66 5.08 -11.74 7.22
C ARG A 66 6.40 -11.23 6.70
N LEU A 67 6.51 -10.94 5.42
CA LEU A 67 7.80 -10.67 4.78
C LEU A 67 7.80 -9.46 3.86
N THR A 68 6.65 -8.86 3.58
CA THR A 68 6.57 -7.84 2.55
C THR A 68 6.25 -6.46 3.11
N CYS A 69 6.57 -5.44 2.32
CA CYS A 69 6.14 -4.06 2.52
C CYS A 69 5.33 -3.63 1.31
N SER A 70 4.39 -2.74 1.50
CA SER A 70 3.58 -2.21 0.41
C SER A 70 3.92 -0.76 0.13
N ILE A 71 4.11 -0.43 -1.16
CA ILE A 71 4.17 0.95 -1.61
C ILE A 71 2.74 1.44 -1.75
N LEU A 72 2.43 2.55 -1.10
CA LEU A 72 1.11 3.15 -1.07
C LEU A 72 1.14 4.43 -1.89
N LEU A 73 0.97 4.31 -3.20
CA LEU A 73 1.12 5.44 -4.11
C LEU A 73 0.04 6.50 -3.94
N GLY A 74 -1.05 6.18 -3.26
CA GLY A 74 -2.11 7.15 -2.98
C GLY A 74 -1.78 8.11 -1.86
N SER A 75 -0.69 7.89 -1.13
CA SER A 75 -0.26 8.78 -0.03
C SER A 75 1.17 9.22 -0.27
N ARG A 76 1.52 10.39 0.27
CA ARG A 76 2.86 10.95 0.14
C ARG A 76 3.38 11.40 1.49
N PHE A 77 4.69 11.27 1.65
CA PHE A 77 5.41 11.76 2.81
C PHE A 77 6.71 12.40 2.33
N GLU A 78 6.89 13.69 2.64
CA GLU A 78 8.05 14.48 2.19
C GLU A 78 8.24 14.44 0.66
N GLY A 79 7.13 14.48 -0.08
CA GLY A 79 7.17 14.54 -1.54
C GLY A 79 7.37 13.21 -2.24
N GLY A 80 7.57 12.13 -1.49
CA GLY A 80 7.74 10.80 -2.06
C GLY A 80 6.61 9.85 -1.64
N PRO A 81 6.51 8.67 -2.27
CA PRO A 81 5.51 7.70 -1.88
C PRO A 81 5.81 7.11 -0.50
N VAL A 82 4.77 6.58 0.11
CA VAL A 82 4.82 5.98 1.43
C VAL A 82 4.93 4.47 1.29
N MET A 83 5.72 3.85 2.16
CA MET A 83 5.71 2.40 2.34
C MET A 83 5.08 2.06 3.68
N GLY A 84 4.34 0.97 3.72
CA GLY A 84 3.72 0.48 4.95
C GLY A 84 3.95 -0.99 5.16
N GLN A 85 3.99 -1.39 6.43
CA GLN A 85 4.08 -2.77 6.85
C GLN A 85 3.45 -2.91 8.23
N PHE A 86 2.68 -3.96 8.42
CA PHE A 86 2.19 -4.32 9.75
C PHE A 86 3.05 -5.43 10.33
N TYR A 87 3.21 -5.42 11.64
CA TYR A 87 3.78 -6.53 12.40
C TYR A 87 2.66 -7.38 12.98
N THR A 88 3.00 -8.59 13.38
CA THR A 88 2.00 -9.54 13.90
C THR A 88 1.29 -9.04 15.16
N ASN A 89 1.93 -8.12 15.90
CA ASN A 89 1.34 -7.52 17.09
C ASN A 89 0.46 -6.29 16.79
N GLY A 90 0.27 -5.96 15.52
CA GLY A 90 -0.56 -4.82 15.12
C GLY A 90 0.17 -3.51 14.98
N PHE A 91 1.47 -3.45 15.26
CA PHE A 91 2.25 -2.23 15.02
C PHE A 91 2.34 -1.96 13.51
N LEU A 92 2.16 -0.70 13.17
CA LEU A 92 2.31 -0.22 11.79
C LEU A 92 3.61 0.54 11.66
N LEU A 93 4.45 0.12 10.72
CA LEU A 93 5.63 0.87 10.32
C LEU A 93 5.31 1.62 9.03
N VAL A 94 5.51 2.94 9.05
CA VAL A 94 5.31 3.79 7.87
C VAL A 94 6.62 4.52 7.63
N SER A 95 7.08 4.52 6.38
CA SER A 95 8.30 5.24 6.01
C SER A 95 8.18 5.76 4.59
N ALA A 96 9.02 6.76 4.27
CA ALA A 96 9.12 7.25 2.90
C ALA A 96 9.91 6.24 2.06
N LEU A 97 9.58 6.17 0.77
CA LEU A 97 10.37 5.40 -0.18
C LEU A 97 11.58 6.24 -0.57
N LEU A 98 12.75 5.91 -0.02
CA LEU A 98 13.96 6.72 -0.17
C LEU A 98 14.67 6.54 -1.51
N ALA A 99 14.38 5.46 -2.22
CA ALA A 99 14.99 5.15 -3.51
C ALA A 99 13.88 4.84 -4.52
N PRO A 100 13.32 5.87 -5.18
CA PRO A 100 12.16 5.66 -6.06
C PRO A 100 12.40 4.67 -7.20
N GLY A 101 13.65 4.54 -7.66
CA GLY A 101 13.98 3.53 -8.67
C GLY A 101 14.31 2.16 -8.10
N GLY A 102 14.28 2.02 -6.77
CA GLY A 102 14.59 0.76 -6.11
C GLY A 102 13.45 -0.25 -6.22
N HIS A 103 13.83 -1.52 -6.25
CA HIS A 103 12.85 -2.60 -6.23
C HIS A 103 13.49 -3.81 -5.57
N THR A 104 12.69 -4.59 -4.86
CA THR A 104 13.11 -5.84 -4.24
C THR A 104 11.97 -6.83 -4.25
N ARG A 105 12.31 -8.09 -3.97
CA ARG A 105 11.30 -9.16 -3.90
C ARG A 105 10.32 -8.98 -2.74
N SER A 106 10.72 -8.25 -1.71
CA SER A 106 9.87 -8.03 -0.54
C SER A 106 9.10 -6.72 -0.60
N LEU A 107 9.25 -5.93 -1.66
CA LEU A 107 8.59 -4.66 -1.83
C LEU A 107 7.60 -4.74 -2.98
N GLY A 108 6.34 -4.66 -2.67
CA GLY A 108 5.26 -4.63 -3.66
C GLY A 108 4.46 -3.36 -3.53
N GLY A 109 3.24 -3.38 -4.01
CA GLY A 109 2.34 -2.25 -3.91
C GLY A 109 0.90 -2.71 -3.75
N ARG A 110 0.06 -1.79 -3.33
CA ARG A 110 -1.37 -2.05 -3.24
C ARG A 110 -2.13 -0.95 -3.95
N SER A 111 -3.21 -1.33 -4.57
CA SER A 111 -4.06 -0.41 -5.31
C SER A 111 -5.43 -0.32 -4.67
N GLU A 112 -6.19 0.68 -5.09
CA GLU A 112 -7.59 0.77 -4.72
C GLU A 112 -8.41 1.18 -5.93
N GLY A 113 -9.66 0.75 -5.94
CA GLY A 113 -10.62 1.16 -6.96
C GLY A 113 -11.82 1.79 -6.29
N GLY A 114 -12.24 2.98 -6.75
CA GLY A 114 -13.41 3.68 -6.23
C GLY A 114 -14.70 3.17 -6.82
N ARG A 115 -15.79 3.47 -6.09
CA ARG A 115 -17.15 3.15 -6.52
C ARG A 115 -17.94 4.42 -6.63
#